data_44e02de52074727b623252ebdb915585
#
_entry.id   44e02de52074727b623252ebdb915585
#
_cell.length_a   1.000
_cell.length_b   1.000
_cell.length_c   1.000
_cell.angle_alpha   90.00
_cell.angle_beta   90.00
_cell.angle_gamma   90.00
#
_symmetry.space_group_name_H-M   'P 1'
#
loop_
_entity.id
_entity.type
_entity.pdbx_description
1 polymer ?
#
loop_
_entity_poly.entity_id
_entity_poly.type
_entity_poly.pdbx_seq_one_letter_code
_entity_poly.pdbx_strand_id
1 'polypeptide(L)'
;MATRGAAGAVGQRQGRRTAERGATAAMKIVVCGRNGQVAQALQAQLAGLGELHVLGREHLDLAQPEALREPLRRLAPDLIINAAAYTAVDQAEQEPALAFAINAHGPRVLAEEAARLGAPLIHYSTDYVFDGSKATPYTEQDTPNPLGVYGHSKLAGEQAITAVAGQHLILRTSWVYSLYGRNFLLTMQRLLQEKPQLRVVNDQIGAPTSAATLAASTRTLIERWQAGQAGDWGTYHLTARGETSWFGFAQAIAEQLRAQGLPCAELQPIPSSEYPTPARRPLNSRLDCSRLAQQWHISLPHWQQALIDCLK
;
A
#
# COMPACT_ATOMS: atom_id res chain seq x y z
N MET A 1 37.40 8.75 -13.95
CA MET A 1 37.99 8.58 -12.59
C MET A 1 36.99 9.07 -11.56
N ALA A 2 36.66 8.15 -10.65
CA ALA A 2 36.08 8.38 -9.31
C ALA A 2 34.68 8.99 -9.14
N THR A 3 33.68 8.14 -8.90
CA THR A 3 32.58 8.38 -7.92
C THR A 3 32.22 7.05 -7.23
N ARG A 4 33.11 6.55 -6.39
CA ARG A 4 32.84 5.48 -5.42
C ARG A 4 33.00 6.07 -4.01
N GLY A 5 31.96 6.76 -3.46
CA GLY A 5 32.13 7.38 -2.16
C GLY A 5 30.90 7.52 -1.28
N ALA A 6 29.69 7.49 -1.84
CA ALA A 6 28.49 7.82 -1.07
C ALA A 6 27.78 6.60 -0.41
N ALA A 7 27.85 5.42 -1.01
CA ALA A 7 27.16 4.22 -0.49
C ALA A 7 27.82 3.65 0.80
N GLY A 8 29.14 3.83 0.95
CA GLY A 8 29.88 3.33 2.13
C GLY A 8 29.63 4.09 3.43
N ALA A 9 29.26 5.37 3.36
CA ALA A 9 29.10 6.21 4.55
C ALA A 9 27.75 5.98 5.28
N VAL A 10 26.70 5.57 4.59
CA VAL A 10 25.38 5.31 5.18
C VAL A 10 25.38 3.97 5.91
N GLY A 11 25.96 2.93 5.33
CA GLY A 11 26.09 1.61 5.98
C GLY A 11 26.96 1.65 7.26
N GLN A 12 28.00 2.48 7.30
CA GLN A 12 28.84 2.66 8.51
C GLN A 12 28.15 3.42 9.65
N ARG A 13 27.22 4.34 9.31
CA ARG A 13 26.44 5.06 10.35
C ARG A 13 25.36 4.18 10.98
N GLN A 14 24.76 3.24 10.22
CA GLN A 14 23.80 2.27 10.78
C GLN A 14 24.48 1.24 11.68
N GLY A 15 25.63 0.71 11.28
CA GLY A 15 26.43 -0.19 12.11
C GLY A 15 26.90 0.47 13.43
N ARG A 16 27.12 1.79 13.44
CA ARG A 16 27.45 2.52 14.67
C ARG A 16 26.24 2.72 15.59
N ARG A 17 25.03 3.05 15.06
CA ARG A 17 23.83 3.23 15.91
C ARG A 17 23.34 1.93 16.55
N THR A 18 23.43 0.79 15.85
CA THR A 18 23.14 -0.53 16.43
C THR A 18 24.18 -0.97 17.44
N ALA A 19 25.43 -0.55 17.29
CA ALA A 19 26.52 -0.84 18.25
C ALA A 19 26.49 0.09 19.49
N GLU A 20 25.96 1.31 19.37
CA GLU A 20 25.86 2.28 20.47
C GLU A 20 24.60 2.09 21.34
N ARG A 21 23.53 1.48 20.80
CA ARG A 21 22.42 0.97 21.62
C ARG A 21 22.83 -0.41 22.12
N GLY A 22 23.10 -0.54 23.42
CA GLY A 22 23.39 -1.83 24.04
C GLY A 22 22.42 -2.90 23.53
N ALA A 23 22.87 -4.13 23.35
CA ALA A 23 22.23 -5.27 22.66
C ALA A 23 20.81 -5.68 23.14
N THR A 24 20.06 -4.82 23.80
CA THR A 24 18.77 -5.12 24.46
C THR A 24 17.61 -4.15 24.10
N ALA A 25 17.83 -3.06 23.35
CA ALA A 25 16.75 -2.14 23.04
C ALA A 25 15.92 -2.65 21.85
N ALA A 26 14.61 -2.89 22.08
CA ALA A 26 13.67 -3.28 21.03
C ALA A 26 13.61 -2.21 19.93
N MET A 27 13.53 -2.66 18.64
CA MET A 27 13.35 -1.78 17.48
C MET A 27 12.04 -1.00 17.61
N LYS A 28 12.09 0.32 17.47
CA LYS A 28 10.90 1.17 17.47
C LYS A 28 10.32 1.29 16.07
N ILE A 29 9.08 0.85 15.89
CA ILE A 29 8.36 0.88 14.63
C ILE A 29 7.21 1.86 14.74
N VAL A 30 7.17 2.87 13.87
CA VAL A 30 6.00 3.78 13.73
C VAL A 30 5.21 3.37 12.51
N VAL A 31 3.89 3.15 12.70
CA VAL A 31 2.92 2.92 11.62
C VAL A 31 1.94 4.08 11.60
N CYS A 32 1.85 4.79 10.46
CA CYS A 32 0.90 5.87 10.24
C CYS A 32 -0.43 5.32 9.72
N GLY A 33 -1.56 5.85 10.21
CA GLY A 33 -2.89 5.55 9.67
C GLY A 33 -3.68 4.48 10.44
N ARG A 34 -3.64 4.50 11.78
CA ARG A 34 -4.22 3.50 12.71
C ARG A 34 -5.58 2.93 12.30
N ASN A 35 -6.47 3.74 11.73
CA ASN A 35 -7.83 3.32 11.37
C ASN A 35 -7.95 2.75 9.95
N GLY A 36 -6.85 2.73 9.17
CA GLY A 36 -6.83 2.19 7.82
C GLY A 36 -6.71 0.66 7.78
N GLN A 37 -7.22 0.05 6.72
CA GLN A 37 -7.22 -1.42 6.53
C GLN A 37 -5.81 -2.03 6.68
N VAL A 38 -4.83 -1.44 5.98
CA VAL A 38 -3.45 -1.93 5.99
C VAL A 38 -2.80 -1.73 7.36
N ALA A 39 -3.02 -0.57 8.01
CA ALA A 39 -2.45 -0.30 9.32
C ALA A 39 -2.98 -1.25 10.41
N GLN A 40 -4.26 -1.60 10.37
CA GLN A 40 -4.85 -2.59 11.29
C GLN A 40 -4.24 -3.99 11.06
N ALA A 41 -4.08 -4.40 9.81
CA ALA A 41 -3.43 -5.67 9.48
C ALA A 41 -1.94 -5.67 9.90
N LEU A 42 -1.23 -4.55 9.70
CA LEU A 42 0.15 -4.38 10.15
C LEU A 42 0.26 -4.46 11.69
N GLN A 43 -0.68 -3.87 12.43
CA GLN A 43 -0.67 -3.94 13.89
C GLN A 43 -0.69 -5.40 14.38
N ALA A 44 -1.50 -6.24 13.76
CA ALA A 44 -1.56 -7.66 14.09
C ALA A 44 -0.28 -8.40 13.67
N GLN A 45 0.21 -8.18 12.46
CA GLN A 45 1.34 -8.90 11.89
C GLN A 45 2.70 -8.50 12.48
N LEU A 46 2.86 -7.25 12.88
CA LEU A 46 4.13 -6.73 13.42
C LEU A 46 4.26 -6.91 14.93
N ALA A 47 3.23 -7.44 15.60
CA ALA A 47 3.31 -7.77 17.02
C ALA A 47 4.51 -8.68 17.30
N GLY A 48 5.33 -8.30 18.29
CA GLY A 48 6.52 -9.04 18.69
C GLY A 48 7.80 -8.75 17.88
N LEU A 49 7.75 -7.94 16.82
CA LEU A 49 8.98 -7.52 16.10
C LEU A 49 9.73 -6.38 16.79
N GLY A 50 9.09 -5.66 17.69
CA GLY A 50 9.67 -4.52 18.39
C GLY A 50 8.62 -3.72 19.16
N GLU A 51 8.99 -2.50 19.56
CA GLU A 51 8.09 -1.52 20.17
C GLU A 51 7.24 -0.86 19.06
N LEU A 52 5.97 -1.22 18.96
CA LEU A 52 5.08 -0.80 17.87
C LEU A 52 4.22 0.39 18.27
N HIS A 53 4.33 1.50 17.55
CA HIS A 53 3.52 2.72 17.69
C HIS A 53 2.61 2.88 16.47
N VAL A 54 1.35 2.50 16.57
CA VAL A 54 0.35 2.68 15.49
C VAL A 54 -0.41 3.98 15.73
N LEU A 55 -0.12 5.02 14.92
CA LEU A 55 -0.54 6.38 15.16
C LEU A 55 -1.65 6.82 14.19
N GLY A 56 -2.71 7.41 14.75
CA GLY A 56 -3.80 8.02 14.01
C GLY A 56 -3.59 9.52 13.80
N ARG A 57 -4.58 10.19 13.17
CA ARG A 57 -4.54 11.63 12.87
C ARG A 57 -4.33 12.51 14.09
N GLU A 58 -4.82 12.10 15.24
CA GLU A 58 -4.66 12.82 16.52
C GLU A 58 -3.19 12.96 16.96
N HIS A 59 -2.29 12.14 16.40
CA HIS A 59 -0.85 12.16 16.72
C HIS A 59 0.02 12.47 15.49
N LEU A 60 -0.38 12.00 14.29
CA LEU A 60 0.32 12.22 13.03
C LEU A 60 -0.71 12.51 11.92
N ASP A 61 -1.07 13.78 11.76
CA ASP A 61 -1.97 14.22 10.69
C ASP A 61 -1.17 14.58 9.43
N LEU A 62 -1.25 13.73 8.40
CA LEU A 62 -0.57 13.98 7.13
C LEU A 62 -1.10 15.21 6.39
N ALA A 63 -2.32 15.70 6.73
CA ALA A 63 -2.85 16.96 6.21
C ALA A 63 -2.10 18.18 6.76
N GLN A 64 -1.31 18.02 7.82
CA GLN A 64 -0.48 19.04 8.44
C GLN A 64 1.00 18.62 8.44
N PRO A 65 1.66 18.60 7.26
CA PRO A 65 2.95 17.96 7.08
C PRO A 65 4.04 18.41 8.08
N GLU A 66 4.15 19.70 8.33
CA GLU A 66 5.21 20.22 9.21
C GLU A 66 5.00 19.80 10.68
N ALA A 67 3.76 19.55 11.11
CA ALA A 67 3.45 19.08 12.44
C ALA A 67 3.90 17.62 12.70
N LEU A 68 4.24 16.86 11.65
CA LEU A 68 4.74 15.50 11.78
C LEU A 68 6.15 15.42 12.39
N ARG A 69 6.95 16.49 12.26
CA ARG A 69 8.38 16.48 12.62
C ARG A 69 8.63 16.26 14.11
N GLU A 70 7.92 16.99 14.95
CA GLU A 70 8.16 16.95 16.40
C GLU A 70 7.81 15.58 17.00
N PRO A 71 6.63 14.98 16.76
CA PRO A 71 6.33 13.63 17.23
C PRO A 71 7.33 12.57 16.76
N LEU A 72 7.76 12.61 15.50
CA LEU A 72 8.74 11.66 14.96
C LEU A 72 10.11 11.84 15.60
N ARG A 73 10.55 13.07 15.86
CA ARG A 73 11.82 13.36 16.54
C ARG A 73 11.81 12.88 17.98
N ARG A 74 10.70 13.07 18.69
CA ARG A 74 10.52 12.61 20.07
C ARG A 74 10.50 11.09 20.18
N LEU A 75 9.78 10.41 19.28
CA LEU A 75 9.72 8.95 19.23
C LEU A 75 11.05 8.33 18.79
N ALA A 76 11.78 9.02 17.91
CA ALA A 76 13.02 8.56 17.29
C ALA A 76 12.93 7.10 16.78
N PRO A 77 12.00 6.78 15.86
CA PRO A 77 11.79 5.43 15.35
C PRO A 77 13.01 4.89 14.60
N ASP A 78 13.14 3.57 14.60
CA ASP A 78 14.12 2.83 13.82
C ASP A 78 13.55 2.40 12.45
N LEU A 79 12.21 2.46 12.29
CA LEU A 79 11.48 2.18 11.06
C LEU A 79 10.18 3.01 11.02
N ILE A 80 9.87 3.62 9.89
CA ILE A 80 8.59 4.30 9.63
C ILE A 80 7.84 3.54 8.54
N ILE A 81 6.56 3.24 8.78
CA ILE A 81 5.65 2.61 7.80
C ILE A 81 4.48 3.55 7.57
N ASN A 82 4.36 4.09 6.37
CA ASN A 82 3.25 4.95 5.99
C ASN A 82 2.14 4.16 5.30
N ALA A 83 1.12 3.77 6.06
CA ALA A 83 -0.10 3.14 5.58
C ALA A 83 -1.30 4.13 5.56
N ALA A 84 -1.05 5.42 5.80
CA ALA A 84 -2.05 6.48 5.70
C ALA A 84 -2.07 7.08 4.31
N ALA A 85 -3.26 7.33 3.79
CA ALA A 85 -3.46 8.02 2.53
C ALA A 85 -4.85 8.65 2.45
N TYR A 86 -5.01 9.63 1.58
CA TYR A 86 -6.30 10.07 1.07
C TYR A 86 -6.72 9.10 -0.04
N THR A 87 -7.72 8.25 0.21
CA THR A 87 -8.11 7.15 -0.68
C THR A 87 -9.50 7.31 -1.31
N ALA A 88 -10.20 8.40 -1.02
CA ALA A 88 -11.50 8.70 -1.63
C ALA A 88 -11.31 9.21 -3.07
N VAL A 89 -11.11 8.28 -4.02
CA VAL A 89 -10.71 8.54 -5.41
C VAL A 89 -11.61 9.58 -6.08
N ASP A 90 -12.94 9.41 -5.98
CA ASP A 90 -13.90 10.32 -6.61
C ASP A 90 -13.93 11.69 -5.92
N GLN A 91 -13.82 11.73 -4.59
CA GLN A 91 -13.81 12.98 -3.83
C GLN A 91 -12.50 13.75 -4.02
N ALA A 92 -11.40 13.08 -4.32
CA ALA A 92 -10.12 13.72 -4.61
C ALA A 92 -10.22 14.73 -5.76
N GLU A 93 -11.10 14.48 -6.76
CA GLU A 93 -11.33 15.41 -7.88
C GLU A 93 -11.87 16.77 -7.41
N GLN A 94 -12.55 16.81 -6.25
CA GLN A 94 -13.10 18.03 -5.66
C GLN A 94 -12.22 18.60 -4.55
N GLU A 95 -11.30 17.81 -3.99
CA GLU A 95 -10.43 18.17 -2.86
C GLU A 95 -8.92 17.99 -3.19
N PRO A 96 -8.43 18.51 -4.34
CA PRO A 96 -7.06 18.25 -4.77
C PRO A 96 -6.02 18.73 -3.75
N ALA A 97 -6.21 19.89 -3.12
CA ALA A 97 -5.28 20.41 -2.13
C ALA A 97 -5.12 19.46 -0.94
N LEU A 98 -6.21 18.89 -0.43
CA LEU A 98 -6.18 17.92 0.67
C LEU A 98 -5.55 16.60 0.23
N ALA A 99 -5.88 16.11 -0.98
CA ALA A 99 -5.28 14.90 -1.53
C ALA A 99 -3.75 15.04 -1.66
N PHE A 100 -3.24 16.16 -2.18
CA PHE A 100 -1.79 16.42 -2.27
C PHE A 100 -1.15 16.63 -0.90
N ALA A 101 -1.79 17.30 0.05
CA ALA A 101 -1.26 17.47 1.40
C ALA A 101 -1.00 16.09 2.03
N ILE A 102 -1.98 15.18 1.99
CA ILE A 102 -1.91 13.87 2.61
C ILE A 102 -1.04 12.89 1.82
N ASN A 103 -1.16 12.87 0.46
CA ASN A 103 -0.52 11.86 -0.37
C ASN A 103 0.87 12.25 -0.89
N ALA A 104 1.23 13.54 -0.86
CA ALA A 104 2.53 14.01 -1.34
C ALA A 104 3.34 14.75 -0.27
N HIS A 105 2.79 15.80 0.34
CA HIS A 105 3.56 16.63 1.27
C HIS A 105 3.82 15.91 2.59
N GLY A 106 2.83 15.18 3.15
CA GLY A 106 3.01 14.34 4.33
C GLY A 106 4.11 13.29 4.13
N PRO A 107 4.06 12.44 3.09
CA PRO A 107 5.10 11.47 2.76
C PRO A 107 6.49 12.09 2.54
N ARG A 108 6.58 13.29 1.95
CA ARG A 108 7.85 14.03 1.86
C ARG A 108 8.47 14.26 3.23
N VAL A 109 7.68 14.77 4.18
CA VAL A 109 8.17 15.05 5.54
C VAL A 109 8.52 13.76 6.28
N LEU A 110 7.73 12.69 6.11
CA LEU A 110 8.08 11.37 6.66
C LEU A 110 9.44 10.88 6.13
N ALA A 111 9.71 11.03 4.83
CA ALA A 111 10.98 10.65 4.22
C ALA A 111 12.15 11.51 4.73
N GLU A 112 11.96 12.83 4.85
CA GLU A 112 12.97 13.74 5.39
C GLU A 112 13.34 13.38 6.85
N GLU A 113 12.35 13.13 7.70
CA GLU A 113 12.60 12.74 9.10
C GLU A 113 13.17 11.32 9.19
N ALA A 114 12.73 10.38 8.35
CA ALA A 114 13.32 9.05 8.27
C ALA A 114 14.81 9.12 7.90
N ALA A 115 15.17 9.87 6.85
CA ALA A 115 16.55 10.07 6.45
C ALA A 115 17.39 10.74 7.56
N ARG A 116 16.84 11.77 8.22
CA ARG A 116 17.50 12.44 9.35
C ARG A 116 17.77 11.48 10.53
N LEU A 117 16.83 10.57 10.80
CA LEU A 117 16.94 9.56 11.84
C LEU A 117 17.80 8.36 11.44
N GLY A 118 18.13 8.22 10.16
CA GLY A 118 18.78 7.02 9.61
C GLY A 118 17.87 5.79 9.66
N ALA A 119 16.54 6.00 9.67
CA ALA A 119 15.52 4.96 9.65
C ALA A 119 15.03 4.73 8.21
N PRO A 120 14.74 3.49 7.78
CA PRO A 120 14.04 3.24 6.54
C PRO A 120 12.60 3.73 6.57
N LEU A 121 12.05 4.04 5.40
CA LEU A 121 10.63 4.34 5.18
C LEU A 121 10.01 3.28 4.28
N ILE A 122 8.94 2.62 4.72
CA ILE A 122 8.05 1.82 3.87
C ILE A 122 6.79 2.65 3.59
N HIS A 123 6.47 2.85 2.31
CA HIS A 123 5.32 3.66 1.88
C HIS A 123 4.43 2.89 0.92
N TYR A 124 3.14 2.78 1.21
CA TYR A 124 2.17 2.17 0.31
C TYR A 124 1.72 3.17 -0.75
N SER A 125 1.83 2.78 -2.02
CA SER A 125 1.35 3.51 -3.18
C SER A 125 0.29 2.70 -3.93
N THR A 126 0.00 3.04 -5.18
CA THR A 126 -1.16 2.57 -5.92
C THR A 126 -0.87 2.28 -7.39
N ASP A 127 -1.64 1.39 -7.98
CA ASP A 127 -1.75 1.15 -9.42
C ASP A 127 -2.29 2.37 -10.19
N TYR A 128 -3.02 3.29 -9.52
CA TYR A 128 -3.56 4.52 -10.12
C TYR A 128 -2.48 5.52 -10.58
N VAL A 129 -1.22 5.24 -10.35
CA VAL A 129 -0.12 6.00 -10.98
C VAL A 129 -0.01 5.72 -12.48
N PHE A 130 -0.67 4.66 -12.98
CA PHE A 130 -0.73 4.29 -14.40
C PHE A 130 -2.09 4.61 -15.02
N ASP A 131 -2.11 4.81 -16.34
CA ASP A 131 -3.31 5.17 -17.10
C ASP A 131 -4.18 3.96 -17.52
N GLY A 132 -3.66 2.75 -17.39
CA GLY A 132 -4.35 1.53 -17.80
C GLY A 132 -4.38 1.28 -19.31
N SER A 133 -3.61 1.98 -20.13
CA SER A 133 -3.56 1.84 -21.58
C SER A 133 -2.75 0.63 -22.07
N LYS A 134 -1.86 0.10 -21.25
CA LYS A 134 -0.99 -1.03 -21.59
C LYS A 134 -1.81 -2.34 -21.63
N ALA A 135 -1.52 -3.21 -22.60
CA ALA A 135 -2.19 -4.51 -22.75
C ALA A 135 -1.64 -5.60 -21.78
N THR A 136 -0.43 -5.42 -21.26
CA THR A 136 0.25 -6.32 -20.33
C THR A 136 0.33 -5.73 -18.93
N PRO A 137 0.68 -6.50 -17.87
CA PRO A 137 0.93 -5.92 -16.56
C PRO A 137 2.01 -4.83 -16.59
N TYR A 138 1.85 -3.80 -15.77
CA TYR A 138 2.85 -2.74 -15.60
C TYR A 138 4.02 -3.22 -14.77
N THR A 139 5.23 -2.85 -15.16
CA THR A 139 6.47 -3.01 -14.42
C THR A 139 6.87 -1.71 -13.73
N GLU A 140 7.82 -1.76 -12.80
CA GLU A 140 8.33 -0.55 -12.12
C GLU A 140 9.11 0.39 -13.06
N GLN A 141 9.50 -0.08 -14.25
CA GLN A 141 10.17 0.70 -15.29
C GLN A 141 9.20 1.43 -16.23
N ASP A 142 7.92 1.04 -16.24
CA ASP A 142 6.92 1.74 -17.04
C ASP A 142 6.73 3.17 -16.52
N THR A 143 6.62 4.12 -17.44
CA THR A 143 6.42 5.53 -17.10
C THR A 143 5.03 5.74 -16.50
N PRO A 144 4.92 6.26 -15.27
CA PRO A 144 3.64 6.62 -14.68
C PRO A 144 2.92 7.71 -15.49
N ASN A 145 1.61 7.56 -15.65
CA ASN A 145 0.73 8.52 -16.34
C ASN A 145 -0.67 8.50 -15.70
N PRO A 146 -0.84 9.05 -14.48
CA PRO A 146 -2.11 8.99 -13.76
C PRO A 146 -3.24 9.74 -14.47
N LEU A 147 -4.48 9.24 -14.34
CA LEU A 147 -5.67 9.79 -15.00
C LEU A 147 -6.42 10.83 -14.17
N GLY A 148 -6.26 10.86 -12.85
CA GLY A 148 -7.03 11.71 -11.94
C GLY A 148 -6.20 12.21 -10.75
N VAL A 149 -6.79 13.07 -9.94
CA VAL A 149 -6.14 13.74 -8.81
C VAL A 149 -5.55 12.74 -7.81
N TYR A 150 -6.26 11.67 -7.48
CA TYR A 150 -5.74 10.64 -6.57
C TYR A 150 -4.42 10.06 -7.07
N GLY A 151 -4.37 9.59 -8.32
CA GLY A 151 -3.16 9.04 -8.92
C GLY A 151 -2.02 10.05 -8.99
N HIS A 152 -2.30 11.31 -9.42
CA HIS A 152 -1.32 12.39 -9.44
C HIS A 152 -0.76 12.68 -8.05
N SER A 153 -1.60 12.76 -7.02
CA SER A 153 -1.16 13.04 -5.65
C SER A 153 -0.29 11.92 -5.08
N LYS A 154 -0.63 10.64 -5.37
CA LYS A 154 0.19 9.50 -4.97
C LYS A 154 1.53 9.47 -5.68
N LEU A 155 1.56 9.72 -6.99
CA LEU A 155 2.81 9.81 -7.77
C LEU A 155 3.71 10.94 -7.27
N ALA A 156 3.16 12.11 -6.96
CA ALA A 156 3.91 13.22 -6.38
C ALA A 156 4.55 12.82 -5.03
N GLY A 157 3.86 12.00 -4.22
CA GLY A 157 4.41 11.42 -2.99
C GLY A 157 5.59 10.48 -3.25
N GLU A 158 5.47 9.58 -4.23
CA GLU A 158 6.59 8.70 -4.64
C GLU A 158 7.82 9.50 -5.06
N GLN A 159 7.62 10.52 -5.89
CA GLN A 159 8.68 11.41 -6.36
C GLN A 159 9.35 12.18 -5.21
N ALA A 160 8.55 12.68 -4.27
CA ALA A 160 9.04 13.40 -3.10
C ALA A 160 9.87 12.49 -2.17
N ILE A 161 9.43 11.25 -1.94
CA ILE A 161 10.20 10.26 -1.16
C ILE A 161 11.52 9.95 -1.85
N THR A 162 11.49 9.68 -3.15
CA THR A 162 12.68 9.34 -3.94
C THR A 162 13.70 10.50 -3.94
N ALA A 163 13.23 11.75 -4.03
CA ALA A 163 14.09 12.94 -4.04
C ALA A 163 14.88 13.13 -2.73
N VAL A 164 14.38 12.62 -1.60
CA VAL A 164 15.11 12.66 -0.30
C VAL A 164 16.32 11.73 -0.30
N ALA A 165 16.39 10.74 -1.19
CA ALA A 165 17.47 9.77 -1.31
C ALA A 165 17.81 8.98 -0.02
N GLY A 166 16.83 8.85 0.89
CA GLY A 166 16.90 7.96 2.07
C GLY A 166 16.61 6.50 1.70
N GLN A 167 16.84 5.60 2.67
CA GLN A 167 16.41 4.20 2.51
C GLN A 167 14.88 4.12 2.50
N HIS A 168 14.29 3.67 1.39
CA HIS A 168 12.84 3.56 1.28
C HIS A 168 12.40 2.39 0.42
N LEU A 169 11.23 1.85 0.76
CA LEU A 169 10.45 0.96 -0.10
C LEU A 169 9.11 1.65 -0.42
N ILE A 170 8.87 1.92 -1.69
CA ILE A 170 7.56 2.34 -2.19
C ILE A 170 6.88 1.09 -2.74
N LEU A 171 5.76 0.69 -2.11
CA LEU A 171 5.03 -0.54 -2.44
C LEU A 171 3.74 -0.15 -3.17
N ARG A 172 3.72 -0.23 -4.50
CA ARG A 172 2.51 -0.02 -5.30
C ARG A 172 1.63 -1.26 -5.19
N THR A 173 0.40 -1.08 -4.79
CA THR A 173 -0.59 -2.15 -4.64
C THR A 173 -1.89 -1.78 -5.33
N SER A 174 -2.83 -2.72 -5.43
CA SER A 174 -4.13 -2.51 -6.07
C SER A 174 -5.26 -3.19 -5.32
N TRP A 175 -6.48 -2.60 -5.40
CA TRP A 175 -7.74 -3.21 -4.98
C TRP A 175 -7.71 -3.79 -3.57
N VAL A 176 -7.18 -3.00 -2.62
CA VAL A 176 -7.01 -3.43 -1.23
C VAL A 176 -8.34 -3.68 -0.57
N TYR A 177 -8.49 -4.83 0.08
CA TYR A 177 -9.66 -5.19 0.84
C TYR A 177 -9.30 -5.86 2.18
N SER A 178 -10.25 -5.84 3.11
CA SER A 178 -10.16 -6.50 4.41
C SER A 178 -11.55 -6.67 5.02
N LEU A 179 -11.64 -7.28 6.20
CA LEU A 179 -12.86 -7.31 6.99
C LEU A 179 -13.12 -6.02 7.78
N TYR A 180 -12.34 -4.94 7.53
CA TYR A 180 -12.42 -3.67 8.23
C TYR A 180 -12.60 -2.52 7.24
N GLY A 181 -13.18 -1.41 7.75
CA GLY A 181 -13.30 -0.16 7.02
C GLY A 181 -14.32 -0.21 5.87
N ARG A 182 -14.02 0.53 4.80
CA ARG A 182 -14.85 0.59 3.59
C ARG A 182 -14.06 0.03 2.42
N ASN A 183 -14.57 -1.01 1.80
CA ASN A 183 -13.94 -1.64 0.64
C ASN A 183 -14.97 -2.41 -0.20
N PHE A 184 -14.53 -2.91 -1.36
CA PHE A 184 -15.39 -3.61 -2.29
C PHE A 184 -15.93 -4.93 -1.72
N LEU A 185 -15.12 -5.70 -0.98
CA LEU A 185 -15.53 -6.96 -0.36
C LEU A 185 -16.76 -6.75 0.56
N LEU A 186 -16.66 -5.85 1.52
CA LEU A 186 -17.74 -5.60 2.48
C LEU A 186 -19.00 -5.00 1.79
N THR A 187 -18.79 -4.16 0.79
CA THR A 187 -19.88 -3.61 -0.03
C THR A 187 -20.60 -4.72 -0.78
N MET A 188 -19.87 -5.63 -1.41
CA MET A 188 -20.48 -6.76 -2.15
C MET A 188 -21.15 -7.76 -1.21
N GLN A 189 -20.53 -8.11 -0.08
CA GLN A 189 -21.16 -8.99 0.91
C GLN A 189 -22.53 -8.47 1.37
N ARG A 190 -22.67 -7.17 1.59
CA ARG A 190 -23.92 -6.54 1.96
C ARG A 190 -24.91 -6.50 0.78
N LEU A 191 -24.50 -5.94 -0.36
CA LEU A 191 -25.40 -5.76 -1.50
C LEU A 191 -25.88 -7.07 -2.12
N LEU A 192 -25.04 -8.11 -2.15
CA LEU A 192 -25.42 -9.44 -2.63
C LEU A 192 -26.55 -10.06 -1.82
N GLN A 193 -26.66 -9.74 -0.54
CA GLN A 193 -27.72 -10.25 0.32
C GLN A 193 -28.98 -9.36 0.33
N GLU A 194 -28.84 -8.05 0.04
CA GLU A 194 -29.95 -7.08 0.11
C GLU A 194 -30.69 -6.89 -1.21
N LYS A 195 -30.04 -7.15 -2.36
CA LYS A 195 -30.59 -6.84 -3.68
C LYS A 195 -30.92 -8.10 -4.46
N PRO A 196 -31.95 -8.07 -5.34
CA PRO A 196 -32.24 -9.20 -6.23
C PRO A 196 -31.20 -9.31 -7.36
N GLN A 197 -30.65 -8.17 -7.82
CA GLN A 197 -29.70 -8.11 -8.92
C GLN A 197 -28.68 -6.99 -8.68
N LEU A 198 -27.42 -7.22 -9.12
CA LEU A 198 -26.32 -6.24 -9.09
C LEU A 198 -25.62 -6.16 -10.43
N ARG A 199 -25.42 -4.94 -10.92
CA ARG A 199 -24.64 -4.64 -12.12
C ARG A 199 -23.22 -4.29 -11.69
N VAL A 200 -22.22 -5.03 -12.20
CA VAL A 200 -20.81 -4.86 -11.79
C VAL A 200 -19.90 -4.75 -13.03
N VAL A 201 -18.97 -3.81 -12.98
CA VAL A 201 -18.03 -3.52 -14.07
C VAL A 201 -17.13 -4.73 -14.35
N ASN A 202 -17.00 -5.08 -15.65
CA ASN A 202 -16.26 -6.27 -16.09
C ASN A 202 -15.06 -5.97 -17.01
N ASP A 203 -14.85 -4.73 -17.41
CA ASP A 203 -13.78 -4.30 -18.32
C ASP A 203 -12.61 -3.59 -17.62
N GLN A 204 -12.62 -3.51 -16.29
CA GLN A 204 -11.49 -3.09 -15.47
C GLN A 204 -10.85 -4.34 -14.89
N ILE A 205 -9.56 -4.56 -15.19
CA ILE A 205 -8.81 -5.77 -14.80
C ILE A 205 -7.72 -5.40 -13.82
N GLY A 206 -7.63 -6.15 -12.72
CA GLY A 206 -6.64 -5.96 -11.66
C GLY A 206 -6.48 -7.20 -10.80
N ALA A 207 -5.83 -7.05 -9.65
CA ALA A 207 -5.63 -8.12 -8.68
C ALA A 207 -6.12 -7.67 -7.29
N PRO A 208 -7.25 -8.20 -6.79
CA PRO A 208 -7.68 -7.93 -5.42
C PRO A 208 -6.60 -8.39 -4.43
N THR A 209 -6.17 -7.50 -3.55
CA THR A 209 -5.07 -7.79 -2.62
C THR A 209 -5.52 -7.55 -1.19
N SER A 210 -5.50 -8.59 -0.35
CA SER A 210 -5.93 -8.45 1.03
C SER A 210 -4.92 -7.66 1.88
N ALA A 211 -5.42 -6.83 2.79
CA ALA A 211 -4.58 -6.10 3.73
C ALA A 211 -3.75 -7.04 4.61
N ALA A 212 -4.27 -8.21 4.95
CA ALA A 212 -3.56 -9.24 5.70
C ALA A 212 -2.33 -9.75 4.93
N THR A 213 -2.47 -10.01 3.62
CA THR A 213 -1.37 -10.45 2.76
C THR A 213 -0.31 -9.36 2.60
N LEU A 214 -0.73 -8.09 2.45
CA LEU A 214 0.19 -6.95 2.40
C LEU A 214 1.00 -6.84 3.70
N ALA A 215 0.32 -6.95 4.84
CA ALA A 215 0.96 -6.85 6.16
C ALA A 215 1.94 -8.01 6.41
N ALA A 216 1.58 -9.25 6.05
CA ALA A 216 2.46 -10.42 6.16
C ALA A 216 3.71 -10.26 5.28
N SER A 217 3.55 -9.77 4.03
CA SER A 217 4.69 -9.47 3.14
C SER A 217 5.58 -8.38 3.70
N THR A 218 4.99 -7.34 4.30
CA THR A 218 5.75 -6.25 4.94
C THR A 218 6.54 -6.74 6.15
N ARG A 219 5.96 -7.64 6.96
CA ARG A 219 6.69 -8.31 8.02
C ARG A 219 7.92 -9.04 7.47
N THR A 220 7.76 -9.82 6.42
CA THR A 220 8.87 -10.53 5.78
C THR A 220 9.95 -9.58 5.24
N LEU A 221 9.58 -8.42 4.64
CA LEU A 221 10.52 -7.38 4.24
C LEU A 221 11.36 -6.88 5.42
N ILE A 222 10.73 -6.61 6.56
CA ILE A 222 11.38 -6.12 7.77
C ILE A 222 12.34 -7.19 8.33
N GLU A 223 11.89 -8.45 8.43
CA GLU A 223 12.69 -9.57 8.93
C GLU A 223 13.93 -9.80 8.06
N ARG A 224 13.79 -9.73 6.71
CA ARG A 224 14.93 -9.84 5.78
C ARG A 224 15.89 -8.68 5.92
N TRP A 225 15.38 -7.46 6.04
CA TRP A 225 16.23 -6.30 6.30
C TRP A 225 17.02 -6.43 7.61
N GLN A 226 16.37 -6.85 8.70
CA GLN A 226 17.02 -7.08 9.99
C GLN A 226 18.09 -8.18 9.92
N ALA A 227 17.83 -9.22 9.12
CA ALA A 227 18.77 -10.32 8.90
C ALA A 227 19.95 -9.97 7.96
N GLY A 228 20.02 -8.74 7.43
CA GLY A 228 21.02 -8.34 6.44
C GLY A 228 20.80 -8.96 5.05
N GLN A 229 19.60 -9.45 4.77
CA GLN A 229 19.18 -10.08 3.51
C GLN A 229 18.26 -9.14 2.70
N ALA A 230 18.41 -7.84 2.88
CA ALA A 230 17.64 -6.85 2.12
C ALA A 230 18.01 -6.86 0.65
N GLY A 231 16.99 -6.74 -0.21
CA GLY A 231 17.17 -6.38 -1.61
C GLY A 231 17.49 -4.89 -1.77
N ASP A 232 17.46 -4.40 -3.01
CA ASP A 232 17.66 -2.98 -3.29
C ASP A 232 16.50 -2.14 -2.71
N TRP A 233 16.82 -0.92 -2.24
CA TRP A 233 15.82 0.08 -1.90
C TRP A 233 15.20 0.68 -3.16
N GLY A 234 13.97 1.12 -3.08
CA GLY A 234 13.26 1.76 -4.21
C GLY A 234 11.79 1.36 -4.34
N THR A 235 11.27 1.45 -5.56
CA THR A 235 9.87 1.16 -5.87
C THR A 235 9.68 -0.29 -6.28
N TYR A 236 8.63 -0.91 -5.74
CA TYR A 236 8.23 -2.28 -6.03
C TYR A 236 6.71 -2.39 -6.20
N HIS A 237 6.29 -3.35 -7.00
CA HIS A 237 4.90 -3.76 -7.10
C HIS A 237 4.62 -4.89 -6.10
N LEU A 238 3.50 -4.78 -5.37
CA LEU A 238 3.11 -5.70 -4.31
C LEU A 238 1.60 -5.97 -4.39
N THR A 239 1.21 -6.97 -5.19
CA THR A 239 -0.18 -7.41 -5.35
C THR A 239 -0.28 -8.92 -5.25
N ALA A 240 -1.48 -9.43 -4.99
CA ALA A 240 -1.76 -10.86 -5.12
C ALA A 240 -1.50 -11.35 -6.55
N ARG A 241 -1.21 -12.62 -6.72
CA ARG A 241 -1.04 -13.25 -8.03
C ARG A 241 -2.38 -13.48 -8.71
N GLY A 242 -2.34 -13.59 -10.03
CA GLY A 242 -3.52 -13.73 -10.88
C GLY A 242 -4.19 -12.39 -11.16
N GLU A 243 -5.26 -12.44 -11.91
CA GLU A 243 -6.02 -11.26 -12.34
C GLU A 243 -7.51 -11.57 -12.39
N THR A 244 -8.34 -10.55 -12.26
CA THR A 244 -9.78 -10.64 -12.42
C THR A 244 -10.36 -9.24 -12.72
N SER A 245 -11.63 -9.19 -13.11
CA SER A 245 -12.42 -7.95 -13.15
C SER A 245 -13.12 -7.71 -11.79
N TRP A 246 -13.68 -6.51 -11.61
CA TRP A 246 -14.57 -6.26 -10.46
C TRP A 246 -15.75 -7.22 -10.45
N PHE A 247 -16.29 -7.55 -11.64
CA PHE A 247 -17.34 -8.56 -11.79
C PHE A 247 -16.87 -9.95 -11.34
N GLY A 248 -15.71 -10.42 -11.81
CA GLY A 248 -15.16 -11.70 -11.40
C GLY A 248 -14.83 -11.75 -9.89
N PHE A 249 -14.38 -10.63 -9.30
CA PHE A 249 -14.20 -10.55 -7.86
C PHE A 249 -15.55 -10.65 -7.11
N ALA A 250 -16.60 -9.96 -7.60
CA ALA A 250 -17.96 -10.09 -7.04
C ALA A 250 -18.52 -11.51 -7.16
N GLN A 251 -18.24 -12.22 -8.28
CA GLN A 251 -18.63 -13.62 -8.44
C GLN A 251 -17.96 -14.52 -7.39
N ALA A 252 -16.65 -14.36 -7.18
CA ALA A 252 -15.94 -15.14 -6.18
C ALA A 252 -16.45 -14.87 -4.74
N ILE A 253 -16.81 -13.62 -4.42
CA ILE A 253 -17.45 -13.29 -3.14
C ILE A 253 -18.83 -13.97 -3.03
N ALA A 254 -19.65 -13.94 -4.08
CA ALA A 254 -20.95 -14.59 -4.10
C ALA A 254 -20.86 -16.12 -3.94
N GLU A 255 -19.84 -16.75 -4.53
CA GLU A 255 -19.56 -18.17 -4.35
C GLU A 255 -19.29 -18.52 -2.88
N GLN A 256 -18.49 -17.69 -2.18
CA GLN A 256 -18.21 -17.88 -0.75
C GLN A 256 -19.47 -17.74 0.12
N LEU A 257 -20.33 -16.76 -0.18
CA LEU A 257 -21.59 -16.57 0.53
C LEU A 257 -22.56 -17.74 0.28
N ARG A 258 -22.68 -18.21 -0.97
CA ARG A 258 -23.52 -19.38 -1.30
C ARG A 258 -23.03 -20.65 -0.62
N ALA A 259 -21.73 -20.83 -0.52
CA ALA A 259 -21.14 -21.97 0.20
C ALA A 259 -21.50 -21.96 1.70
N GLN A 260 -21.83 -20.79 2.26
CA GLN A 260 -22.33 -20.60 3.62
C GLN A 260 -23.86 -20.70 3.71
N GLY A 261 -24.56 -21.00 2.61
CA GLY A 261 -26.02 -21.07 2.56
C GLY A 261 -26.73 -19.70 2.53
N LEU A 262 -26.00 -18.62 2.26
CA LEU A 262 -26.55 -17.28 2.22
C LEU A 262 -27.15 -16.95 0.85
N PRO A 263 -28.27 -16.21 0.78
CA PRO A 263 -28.83 -15.74 -0.48
C PRO A 263 -27.87 -14.76 -1.18
N CYS A 264 -27.84 -14.81 -2.52
CA CYS A 264 -27.03 -13.90 -3.31
C CYS A 264 -27.80 -13.37 -4.49
N ALA A 265 -27.69 -12.06 -4.72
CA ALA A 265 -28.15 -11.37 -5.90
C ALA A 265 -27.67 -12.06 -7.19
N GLU A 266 -28.44 -11.93 -8.27
CA GLU A 266 -27.97 -12.20 -9.62
C GLU A 266 -26.94 -11.14 -10.03
N LEU A 267 -25.79 -11.57 -10.53
CA LEU A 267 -24.73 -10.67 -11.00
C LEU A 267 -24.79 -10.47 -12.51
N GLN A 268 -24.83 -9.22 -12.94
CA GLN A 268 -24.82 -8.83 -14.33
C GLN A 268 -23.53 -8.05 -14.67
N PRO A 269 -22.71 -8.51 -15.63
CA PRO A 269 -21.55 -7.77 -16.07
C PRO A 269 -21.95 -6.56 -16.90
N ILE A 270 -21.28 -5.43 -16.70
CA ILE A 270 -21.46 -4.20 -17.48
C ILE A 270 -20.09 -3.62 -17.85
N PRO A 271 -19.98 -2.87 -18.96
CA PRO A 271 -18.79 -2.08 -19.26
C PRO A 271 -18.72 -0.83 -18.37
N SER A 272 -17.52 -0.28 -18.21
CA SER A 272 -17.29 0.96 -17.45
C SER A 272 -18.11 2.15 -17.98
N SER A 273 -18.41 2.18 -19.27
CA SER A 273 -19.23 3.21 -19.90
C SER A 273 -20.67 3.28 -19.37
N GLU A 274 -21.18 2.19 -18.79
CA GLU A 274 -22.49 2.13 -18.14
C GLU A 274 -22.43 2.44 -16.63
N TYR A 275 -21.25 2.71 -16.09
CA TYR A 275 -21.04 3.07 -14.69
C TYR A 275 -20.18 4.33 -14.56
N PRO A 276 -20.70 5.49 -14.96
CA PRO A 276 -19.94 6.74 -14.91
C PRO A 276 -19.58 7.11 -13.46
N THR A 277 -18.33 7.55 -13.28
CA THR A 277 -17.79 7.99 -11.97
C THR A 277 -17.06 9.32 -12.13
N PRO A 278 -17.01 10.17 -11.08
CA PRO A 278 -16.30 11.46 -11.13
C PRO A 278 -14.83 11.32 -11.55
N ALA A 279 -14.11 10.38 -10.97
CA ALA A 279 -12.73 10.09 -11.35
C ALA A 279 -12.68 9.03 -12.47
N ARG A 280 -11.79 9.24 -13.44
CA ARG A 280 -11.46 8.20 -14.43
C ARG A 280 -10.69 7.06 -13.79
N ARG A 281 -11.05 5.82 -14.15
CA ARG A 281 -10.39 4.62 -13.65
C ARG A 281 -9.60 3.92 -14.76
N PRO A 282 -8.39 3.40 -14.48
CA PRO A 282 -7.64 2.62 -15.45
C PRO A 282 -8.39 1.31 -15.79
N LEU A 283 -8.40 0.94 -17.07
CA LEU A 283 -8.96 -0.35 -17.50
C LEU A 283 -8.03 -1.51 -17.15
N ASN A 284 -6.72 -1.26 -17.10
CA ASN A 284 -5.71 -2.22 -16.70
C ASN A 284 -4.97 -1.73 -15.45
N SER A 285 -5.18 -2.42 -14.34
CA SER A 285 -4.54 -2.21 -13.04
C SER A 285 -3.59 -3.36 -12.67
N ARG A 286 -3.17 -4.18 -13.61
CA ARG A 286 -2.28 -5.33 -13.37
C ARG A 286 -0.85 -4.85 -13.16
N LEU A 287 -0.25 -5.30 -12.07
CA LEU A 287 1.13 -4.99 -11.70
C LEU A 287 2.00 -6.26 -11.76
N ASP A 288 3.14 -6.18 -12.42
CA ASP A 288 4.15 -7.23 -12.43
C ASP A 288 4.98 -7.13 -11.14
N CYS A 289 4.98 -8.18 -10.33
CA CYS A 289 5.70 -8.25 -9.06
C CYS A 289 7.03 -9.02 -9.16
N SER A 290 7.51 -9.30 -10.36
CA SER A 290 8.72 -10.11 -10.59
C SER A 290 9.97 -9.52 -9.95
N ARG A 291 10.09 -8.19 -9.95
CA ARG A 291 11.22 -7.48 -9.30
C ARG A 291 11.26 -7.75 -7.80
N LEU A 292 10.11 -7.68 -7.12
CA LEU A 292 10.02 -8.00 -5.69
C LEU A 292 10.39 -9.46 -5.41
N ALA A 293 9.89 -10.39 -6.24
CA ALA A 293 10.20 -11.80 -6.10
C ALA A 293 11.69 -12.10 -6.30
N GLN A 294 12.36 -11.43 -7.24
CA GLN A 294 13.77 -11.61 -7.52
C GLN A 294 14.69 -11.02 -6.44
N GLN A 295 14.39 -9.81 -5.98
CA GLN A 295 15.29 -9.07 -5.09
C GLN A 295 15.00 -9.30 -3.61
N TRP A 296 13.73 -9.45 -3.25
CA TRP A 296 13.31 -9.64 -1.86
C TRP A 296 12.80 -11.05 -1.57
N HIS A 297 12.76 -11.93 -2.59
CA HIS A 297 12.25 -13.31 -2.50
C HIS A 297 10.87 -13.40 -1.87
N ILE A 298 9.98 -12.46 -2.23
CA ILE A 298 8.60 -12.37 -1.75
C ILE A 298 7.66 -12.55 -2.93
N SER A 299 6.72 -13.48 -2.78
CA SER A 299 5.64 -13.73 -3.73
C SER A 299 4.34 -13.91 -2.97
N LEU A 300 3.31 -13.17 -3.35
CA LEU A 300 2.02 -13.24 -2.68
C LEU A 300 1.21 -14.45 -3.17
N PRO A 301 0.22 -14.93 -2.39
CA PRO A 301 -0.70 -15.97 -2.82
C PRO A 301 -1.54 -15.50 -4.02
N HIS A 302 -2.21 -16.45 -4.67
CA HIS A 302 -3.23 -16.13 -5.67
C HIS A 302 -4.39 -15.40 -5.01
N TRP A 303 -4.99 -14.41 -5.70
CA TRP A 303 -6.04 -13.56 -5.14
C TRP A 303 -7.25 -14.33 -4.60
N GLN A 304 -7.63 -15.47 -5.25
CA GLN A 304 -8.73 -16.32 -4.79
C GLN A 304 -8.40 -17.00 -3.46
N GLN A 305 -7.16 -17.48 -3.31
CA GLN A 305 -6.74 -18.07 -2.04
C GLN A 305 -6.70 -17.02 -0.94
N ALA A 306 -6.20 -15.82 -1.24
CA ALA A 306 -6.19 -14.70 -0.29
C ALA A 306 -7.60 -14.27 0.13
N LEU A 307 -8.60 -14.35 -0.79
CA LEU A 307 -10.01 -14.10 -0.48
C LEU A 307 -10.56 -15.15 0.50
N ILE A 308 -10.34 -16.44 0.20
CA ILE A 308 -10.78 -17.55 1.07
C ILE A 308 -10.17 -17.40 2.47
N ASP A 309 -8.87 -17.10 2.55
CA ASP A 309 -8.18 -16.97 3.84
C ASP A 309 -8.63 -15.73 4.62
N CYS A 310 -9.02 -14.66 3.93
CA CYS A 310 -9.59 -13.45 4.55
C CYS A 310 -10.98 -13.70 5.15
N LEU A 311 -11.76 -14.65 4.61
CA LEU A 311 -13.14 -14.94 5.02
C LEU A 311 -13.26 -16.04 6.07
N LYS A 312 -12.19 -16.71 6.45
CA LYS A 312 -12.10 -17.68 7.57
C LYS A 312 -12.06 -16.96 8.91
#